data_a8bfeaf89ab8b988c131c4091dbd2e19
#
_entry.id   a8bfeaf89ab8b988c131c4091dbd2e19
#
_cell.length_a   1.000
_cell.length_b   1.000
_cell.length_c   1.000
_cell.angle_alpha   90.00
_cell.angle_beta   90.00
_cell.angle_gamma   90.00
#
_symmetry.space_group_name_H-M   'P 1'
#
loop_
_entity.id
_entity.type
_entity.pdbx_description
1 polymer ?
#
loop_
_entity_poly.entity_id
_entity_poly.type
_entity_poly.pdbx_seq_one_letter_code
_entity_poly.pdbx_strand_id
1 'polypeptide(L)'
;MSSSSNLLVLGVTGQVGKRVATNLKRREANFSVGSRRKANLEELADQFGASHFIDLDDPRTFDEALKNVTGICLITGYTVDMLVQSKSLIDAAKRNSVQHIVHLGAFARDHDAYATVFAWHQMIETYLCQSGVAWTNLHPNMFMQNLLTYHAVTGALFNAYTSKPLGYTELEDVAKSAAMILMEGPERHSGKDC
;
A
#
# COMPACT_ATOMS: atom_id res chain seq x y z
N MET A 1 -0.38 -22.15 18.46
CA MET A 1 -1.02 -22.38 17.14
C MET A 1 -0.86 -21.10 16.37
N SER A 2 0.01 -21.06 15.37
CA SER A 2 0.15 -19.90 14.50
C SER A 2 -1.15 -19.78 13.69
N SER A 3 -1.98 -18.78 13.98
CA SER A 3 -3.12 -18.47 13.10
C SER A 3 -2.52 -18.11 11.75
N SER A 4 -2.86 -18.84 10.71
CA SER A 4 -2.39 -18.55 9.37
C SER A 4 -2.83 -17.13 9.01
N SER A 5 -1.86 -16.23 8.85
CA SER A 5 -2.13 -14.86 8.42
C SER A 5 -2.90 -14.89 7.10
N ASN A 6 -3.98 -14.17 7.00
CA ASN A 6 -4.73 -13.98 5.75
C ASN A 6 -4.57 -12.50 5.35
N LEU A 7 -3.76 -12.25 4.33
CA LEU A 7 -3.35 -10.91 3.95
C LEU A 7 -4.15 -10.40 2.74
N LEU A 8 -4.41 -9.11 2.69
CA LEU A 8 -5.04 -8.46 1.54
C LEU A 8 -4.11 -7.41 0.94
N VAL A 9 -3.84 -7.52 -0.35
CA VAL A 9 -3.04 -6.52 -1.08
C VAL A 9 -3.96 -5.67 -1.95
N LEU A 10 -3.96 -4.37 -1.71
CA LEU A 10 -4.65 -3.37 -2.54
C LEU A 10 -3.70 -2.78 -3.58
N GLY A 11 -4.26 -2.14 -4.60
CA GLY A 11 -3.45 -1.51 -5.66
C GLY A 11 -2.66 -2.49 -6.53
N VAL A 12 -3.08 -3.75 -6.61
CA VAL A 12 -2.38 -4.84 -7.32
C VAL A 12 -2.25 -4.61 -8.83
N THR A 13 -3.07 -3.75 -9.41
CA THR A 13 -2.96 -3.34 -10.83
C THR A 13 -1.85 -2.30 -11.05
N GLY A 14 -1.33 -1.72 -9.98
CA GLY A 14 -0.21 -0.79 -9.99
C GLY A 14 1.15 -1.49 -9.83
N GLN A 15 2.21 -0.71 -9.98
CA GLN A 15 3.57 -1.25 -9.97
C GLN A 15 3.99 -1.85 -8.62
N VAL A 16 3.70 -1.17 -7.50
CA VAL A 16 4.08 -1.62 -6.15
C VAL A 16 3.22 -2.82 -5.73
N GLY A 17 1.89 -2.69 -5.77
CA GLY A 17 0.98 -3.74 -5.32
C GLY A 17 1.17 -5.07 -6.06
N LYS A 18 1.42 -5.02 -7.39
CA LYS A 18 1.74 -6.22 -8.17
C LYS A 18 3.01 -6.90 -7.67
N ARG A 19 4.06 -6.15 -7.34
CA ARG A 19 5.31 -6.70 -6.82
C ARG A 19 5.16 -7.24 -5.41
N VAL A 20 4.39 -6.56 -4.54
CA VAL A 20 4.06 -7.08 -3.19
C VAL A 20 3.37 -8.43 -3.30
N ALA A 21 2.30 -8.54 -4.10
CA ALA A 21 1.58 -9.78 -4.34
C ALA A 21 2.50 -10.88 -4.92
N THR A 22 3.38 -10.53 -5.85
CA THR A 22 4.36 -11.47 -6.41
C THR A 22 5.34 -11.97 -5.33
N ASN A 23 5.80 -11.10 -4.45
CA ASN A 23 6.70 -11.47 -3.35
C ASN A 23 6.02 -12.35 -2.30
N LEU A 24 4.75 -12.08 -1.97
CA LEU A 24 3.95 -12.94 -1.10
C LEU A 24 3.73 -14.33 -1.71
N LYS A 25 3.39 -14.40 -3.01
CA LYS A 25 3.22 -15.66 -3.73
C LYS A 25 4.52 -16.50 -3.74
N ARG A 26 5.66 -15.89 -4.01
CA ARG A 26 6.97 -16.59 -3.99
C ARG A 26 7.33 -17.15 -2.62
N ARG A 27 6.78 -16.60 -1.55
CA ARG A 27 6.98 -17.02 -0.15
C ARG A 27 5.86 -17.92 0.38
N GLU A 28 4.96 -18.34 -0.50
CA GLU A 28 3.84 -19.21 -0.16
C GLU A 28 2.95 -18.65 0.97
N ALA A 29 2.87 -17.32 1.07
CA ALA A 29 2.01 -16.67 2.03
C ALA A 29 0.54 -16.91 1.70
N ASN A 30 -0.31 -16.97 2.71
CA ASN A 30 -1.75 -16.97 2.53
C ASN A 30 -2.24 -15.52 2.35
N PHE A 31 -2.65 -15.17 1.15
CA PHE A 31 -3.11 -13.83 0.81
C PHE A 31 -4.13 -13.82 -0.31
N SER A 32 -4.80 -12.69 -0.44
CA SER A 32 -5.68 -12.34 -1.54
C SER A 32 -5.34 -10.95 -2.07
N VAL A 33 -5.88 -10.61 -3.23
CA VAL A 33 -5.73 -9.30 -3.85
C VAL A 33 -7.07 -8.61 -4.04
N GLY A 34 -7.10 -7.28 -3.88
CA GLY A 34 -8.31 -6.48 -4.05
C GLY A 34 -8.35 -5.74 -5.38
N SER A 35 -9.52 -5.72 -6.03
CA SER A 35 -9.76 -4.96 -7.26
C SER A 35 -11.17 -4.37 -7.29
N ARG A 36 -11.28 -3.10 -7.73
CA ARG A 36 -12.58 -2.45 -8.03
C ARG A 36 -13.18 -2.85 -9.38
N ARG A 37 -12.42 -3.54 -10.22
CA ARG A 37 -12.88 -4.00 -11.53
C ARG A 37 -13.21 -5.47 -11.45
N LYS A 38 -14.51 -5.81 -11.47
CA LYS A 38 -14.99 -7.20 -11.44
C LYS A 38 -14.42 -8.02 -12.59
N ALA A 39 -14.24 -7.42 -13.77
CA ALA A 39 -13.65 -8.08 -14.95
C ALA A 39 -12.21 -8.57 -14.73
N ASN A 40 -11.47 -8.00 -13.76
CA ASN A 40 -10.09 -8.40 -13.50
C ASN A 40 -9.98 -9.51 -12.43
N LEU A 41 -11.07 -9.84 -11.74
CA LEU A 41 -11.00 -10.74 -10.57
C LEU A 41 -10.55 -12.14 -10.92
N GLU A 42 -11.06 -12.68 -12.03
CA GLU A 42 -10.70 -14.03 -12.50
C GLU A 42 -9.21 -14.10 -12.86
N GLU A 43 -8.73 -13.18 -13.68
CA GLU A 43 -7.30 -13.10 -14.03
C GLU A 43 -6.39 -12.92 -12.81
N LEU A 44 -6.82 -12.09 -11.85
CA LEU A 44 -6.08 -11.87 -10.61
C LEU A 44 -6.08 -13.10 -9.70
N ALA A 45 -7.19 -13.85 -9.65
CA ALA A 45 -7.27 -15.11 -8.93
C ALA A 45 -6.36 -16.16 -9.55
N ASP A 46 -6.33 -16.28 -10.88
CA ASP A 46 -5.43 -17.17 -11.60
C ASP A 46 -3.95 -16.81 -11.33
N GLN A 47 -3.66 -15.51 -11.34
CA GLN A 47 -2.29 -15.04 -11.11
C GLN A 47 -1.83 -15.19 -9.67
N PHE A 48 -2.67 -14.89 -8.67
CA PHE A 48 -2.29 -14.74 -7.26
C PHE A 48 -2.96 -15.73 -6.30
N GLY A 49 -3.91 -16.53 -6.76
CA GLY A 49 -4.59 -17.57 -5.98
C GLY A 49 -5.95 -17.16 -5.44
N ALA A 50 -6.16 -15.93 -5.04
CA ALA A 50 -7.45 -15.41 -4.57
C ALA A 50 -7.62 -13.92 -4.86
N SER A 51 -8.83 -13.50 -5.18
CA SER A 51 -9.17 -12.11 -5.42
C SER A 51 -10.52 -11.75 -4.81
N HIS A 52 -10.66 -10.48 -4.38
CA HIS A 52 -11.90 -9.94 -3.85
C HIS A 52 -12.30 -8.66 -4.57
N PHE A 53 -13.60 -8.50 -4.76
CA PHE A 53 -14.14 -7.22 -5.19
C PHE A 53 -14.10 -6.24 -4.02
N ILE A 54 -13.37 -5.16 -4.19
CA ILE A 54 -13.33 -4.05 -3.24
C ILE A 54 -13.18 -2.75 -4.01
N ASP A 55 -14.11 -1.84 -3.79
CA ASP A 55 -14.08 -0.50 -4.39
C ASP A 55 -13.90 0.53 -3.29
N LEU A 56 -12.76 1.21 -3.29
CA LEU A 56 -12.43 2.21 -2.27
C LEU A 56 -13.37 3.43 -2.30
N ASP A 57 -14.10 3.63 -3.40
CA ASP A 57 -15.13 4.66 -3.54
C ASP A 57 -16.51 4.19 -3.01
N ASP A 58 -16.67 2.89 -2.74
CA ASP A 58 -17.88 2.30 -2.17
C ASP A 58 -17.61 1.47 -0.90
N PRO A 59 -17.68 2.10 0.29
CA PRO A 59 -17.44 1.42 1.57
C PRO A 59 -18.34 0.22 1.86
N ARG A 60 -19.46 0.06 1.15
CA ARG A 60 -20.36 -1.12 1.30
C ARG A 60 -19.70 -2.42 0.84
N THR A 61 -18.63 -2.32 0.06
CA THR A 61 -17.87 -3.48 -0.43
C THR A 61 -16.82 -3.99 0.55
N PHE A 62 -16.54 -3.24 1.62
CA PHE A 62 -15.38 -3.50 2.48
C PHE A 62 -15.58 -4.71 3.41
N ASP A 63 -16.74 -4.81 4.06
CA ASP A 63 -16.93 -5.83 5.09
C ASP A 63 -16.81 -7.26 4.52
N GLU A 64 -17.32 -7.51 3.31
CA GLU A 64 -17.16 -8.80 2.64
C GLU A 64 -15.70 -9.05 2.22
N ALA A 65 -15.03 -8.03 1.66
CA ALA A 65 -13.63 -8.14 1.22
C ALA A 65 -12.65 -8.30 2.40
N LEU A 66 -13.01 -7.79 3.59
CA LEU A 66 -12.18 -7.84 4.80
C LEU A 66 -12.48 -9.05 5.70
N LYS A 67 -13.41 -9.91 5.30
CA LYS A 67 -13.77 -11.09 6.09
C LYS A 67 -12.57 -12.01 6.28
N ASN A 68 -12.22 -12.26 7.55
CA ASN A 68 -11.06 -13.05 7.96
C ASN A 68 -9.70 -12.48 7.55
N VAL A 69 -9.62 -11.25 7.05
CA VAL A 69 -8.34 -10.59 6.74
C VAL A 69 -7.65 -10.18 8.04
N THR A 70 -6.39 -10.54 8.18
CA THR A 70 -5.57 -10.21 9.36
C THR A 70 -4.60 -9.06 9.11
N GLY A 71 -4.18 -8.85 7.85
CA GLY A 71 -3.26 -7.77 7.49
C GLY A 71 -3.58 -7.19 6.12
N ILE A 72 -3.42 -5.88 5.96
CA ILE A 72 -3.70 -5.16 4.72
C ILE A 72 -2.45 -4.42 4.25
N CYS A 73 -2.12 -4.56 2.95
CA CYS A 73 -1.24 -3.64 2.25
C CYS A 73 -2.10 -2.52 1.65
N LEU A 74 -2.08 -1.35 2.26
CA LEU A 74 -2.87 -0.20 1.82
C LEU A 74 -2.08 0.62 0.81
N ILE A 75 -2.51 0.57 -0.45
CA ILE A 75 -1.96 1.34 -1.55
C ILE A 75 -3.13 2.03 -2.26
N THR A 76 -3.11 3.35 -2.30
CA THR A 76 -4.13 4.19 -2.96
C THR A 76 -3.57 4.90 -4.19
N GLY A 77 -4.45 5.50 -4.98
CA GLY A 77 -4.06 6.38 -6.09
C GLY A 77 -3.73 7.80 -5.60
N TYR A 78 -3.05 8.58 -6.44
CA TYR A 78 -2.72 9.98 -6.14
C TYR A 78 -3.86 10.93 -6.52
N THR A 79 -4.96 10.86 -5.80
CA THR A 79 -6.08 11.79 -5.91
C THR A 79 -6.51 12.24 -4.51
N VAL A 80 -7.22 13.35 -4.40
CA VAL A 80 -7.74 13.82 -3.10
C VAL A 80 -8.65 12.77 -2.43
N ASP A 81 -9.28 11.92 -3.24
CA ASP A 81 -10.17 10.85 -2.76
C ASP A 81 -9.42 9.82 -1.89
N MET A 82 -8.09 9.72 -2.04
CA MET A 82 -7.27 8.83 -1.21
C MET A 82 -7.46 9.09 0.30
N LEU A 83 -7.79 10.31 0.70
CA LEU A 83 -8.05 10.64 2.11
C LEU A 83 -9.30 9.92 2.63
N VAL A 84 -10.42 10.06 1.91
CA VAL A 84 -11.69 9.43 2.28
C VAL A 84 -11.61 7.92 2.11
N GLN A 85 -11.00 7.44 1.03
CA GLN A 85 -10.78 6.03 0.75
C GLN A 85 -9.99 5.37 1.88
N SER A 86 -8.84 5.94 2.25
CA SER A 86 -7.99 5.39 3.33
C SER A 86 -8.68 5.44 4.68
N LYS A 87 -9.31 6.57 5.02
CA LYS A 87 -10.07 6.69 6.27
C LYS A 87 -11.16 5.63 6.38
N SER A 88 -11.99 5.52 5.36
CA SER A 88 -13.11 4.58 5.35
C SER A 88 -12.65 3.12 5.43
N LEU A 89 -11.55 2.79 4.77
CA LEU A 89 -10.95 1.46 4.85
C LEU A 89 -10.34 1.18 6.22
N ILE A 90 -9.65 2.13 6.83
CA ILE A 90 -9.08 1.98 8.18
C ILE A 90 -10.20 1.73 9.21
N ASP A 91 -11.31 2.47 9.10
CA ASP A 91 -12.48 2.25 9.96
C ASP A 91 -13.08 0.86 9.75
N ALA A 92 -13.21 0.41 8.51
CA ALA A 92 -13.69 -0.92 8.20
C ALA A 92 -12.73 -2.01 8.68
N ALA A 93 -11.42 -1.80 8.52
CA ALA A 93 -10.39 -2.72 9.03
C ALA A 93 -10.51 -2.90 10.55
N LYS A 94 -10.69 -1.81 11.28
CA LYS A 94 -10.94 -1.87 12.74
C LYS A 94 -12.20 -2.65 13.07
N ARG A 95 -13.33 -2.38 12.40
CA ARG A 95 -14.60 -3.11 12.63
C ARG A 95 -14.48 -4.61 12.34
N ASN A 96 -13.69 -4.97 11.33
CA ASN A 96 -13.47 -6.37 10.94
C ASN A 96 -12.30 -7.05 11.66
N SER A 97 -11.77 -6.41 12.71
CA SER A 97 -10.68 -6.96 13.55
C SER A 97 -9.39 -7.26 12.77
N VAL A 98 -9.12 -6.49 11.72
CA VAL A 98 -7.82 -6.51 11.03
C VAL A 98 -6.74 -6.11 12.04
N GLN A 99 -5.67 -6.89 12.09
CA GLN A 99 -4.63 -6.75 13.10
C GLN A 99 -3.53 -5.78 12.69
N HIS A 100 -3.27 -5.63 11.36
CA HIS A 100 -2.15 -4.85 10.88
C HIS A 100 -2.45 -4.17 9.52
N ILE A 101 -2.10 -2.91 9.41
CA ILE A 101 -2.12 -2.17 8.14
C ILE A 101 -0.71 -1.71 7.81
N VAL A 102 -0.18 -2.15 6.67
CA VAL A 102 1.06 -1.64 6.08
C VAL A 102 0.67 -0.62 5.03
N HIS A 103 0.90 0.65 5.31
CA HIS A 103 0.56 1.75 4.42
C HIS A 103 1.75 2.15 3.55
N LEU A 104 1.53 2.27 2.25
CA LEU A 104 2.48 2.86 1.33
C LEU A 104 2.31 4.38 1.33
N GLY A 105 3.09 5.06 2.14
CA GLY A 105 3.21 6.50 2.20
C GLY A 105 4.24 7.05 1.22
N ALA A 106 4.83 8.18 1.57
CA ALA A 106 5.89 8.81 0.81
C ALA A 106 6.86 9.51 1.75
N PHE A 107 8.15 9.48 1.43
CA PHE A 107 9.15 10.20 2.19
C PHE A 107 8.91 11.71 2.04
N ALA A 108 8.62 12.38 3.15
CA ALA A 108 8.47 13.83 3.23
C ALA A 108 9.29 14.38 4.40
N ARG A 109 9.88 15.56 4.20
CA ARG A 109 10.50 16.34 5.28
C ARG A 109 9.48 17.35 5.80
N ASP A 110 9.73 17.92 6.98
CA ASP A 110 8.83 18.88 7.64
C ASP A 110 8.39 20.06 6.75
N HIS A 111 9.25 20.49 5.83
CA HIS A 111 8.96 21.58 4.89
C HIS A 111 8.34 21.14 3.57
N ASP A 112 8.23 19.85 3.31
CA ASP A 112 7.58 19.32 2.09
C ASP A 112 6.05 19.27 2.25
N ALA A 113 5.52 19.65 3.43
CA ALA A 113 4.09 19.73 3.69
C ALA A 113 3.31 20.66 2.73
N TYR A 114 4.01 21.51 1.99
CA TYR A 114 3.41 22.34 0.92
C TYR A 114 3.12 21.53 -0.36
N ALA A 115 3.75 20.40 -0.56
CA ALA A 115 3.41 19.51 -1.67
C ALA A 115 2.18 18.68 -1.29
N THR A 116 1.08 18.89 -1.98
CA THR A 116 -0.26 18.36 -1.65
C THR A 116 -0.26 16.86 -1.39
N VAL A 117 0.46 16.07 -2.20
CA VAL A 117 0.51 14.61 -2.06
C VAL A 117 1.16 14.19 -0.73
N PHE A 118 2.23 14.85 -0.31
CA PHE A 118 2.89 14.55 0.97
C PHE A 118 1.99 14.92 2.15
N ALA A 119 1.28 16.06 2.07
CA ALA A 119 0.30 16.43 3.08
C ALA A 119 -0.83 15.40 3.22
N TRP A 120 -1.31 14.85 2.09
CA TRP A 120 -2.32 13.79 2.12
C TRP A 120 -1.81 12.53 2.81
N HIS A 121 -0.60 12.08 2.49
CA HIS A 121 0.00 10.93 3.19
C HIS A 121 0.14 11.17 4.69
N GLN A 122 0.62 12.34 5.12
CA GLN A 122 0.73 12.69 6.53
C GLN A 122 -0.62 12.67 7.26
N MET A 123 -1.70 13.14 6.60
CA MET A 123 -3.06 13.07 7.15
C MET A 123 -3.53 11.62 7.32
N ILE A 124 -3.30 10.77 6.33
CA ILE A 124 -3.63 9.33 6.39
C ILE A 124 -2.85 8.66 7.51
N GLU A 125 -1.56 8.88 7.60
CA GLU A 125 -0.67 8.32 8.61
C GLU A 125 -1.09 8.75 10.02
N THR A 126 -1.38 10.04 10.21
CA THR A 126 -1.90 10.56 11.48
C THR A 126 -3.20 9.86 11.88
N TYR A 127 -4.12 9.68 10.94
CA TYR A 127 -5.37 8.98 11.19
C TYR A 127 -5.14 7.50 11.52
N LEU A 128 -4.29 6.82 10.76
CA LEU A 128 -3.94 5.42 10.96
C LEU A 128 -3.30 5.20 12.33
N CYS A 129 -2.34 6.03 12.73
CA CYS A 129 -1.67 5.95 14.03
C CYS A 129 -2.66 6.04 15.20
N GLN A 130 -3.74 6.81 15.04
CA GLN A 130 -4.76 7.02 16.08
C GLN A 130 -5.95 6.04 15.98
N SER A 131 -6.00 5.21 14.94
CA SER A 131 -7.14 4.32 14.68
C SER A 131 -7.32 3.21 15.71
N GLY A 132 -6.22 2.80 16.35
CA GLY A 132 -6.17 1.62 17.25
C GLY A 132 -5.89 0.31 16.50
N VAL A 133 -5.73 0.31 15.18
CA VAL A 133 -5.20 -0.82 14.41
C VAL A 133 -3.67 -0.73 14.43
N ALA A 134 -2.96 -1.84 14.57
CA ALA A 134 -1.52 -1.82 14.45
C ALA A 134 -1.10 -1.42 13.02
N TRP A 135 -0.04 -0.64 12.91
CA TRP A 135 0.34 -0.03 11.65
C TRP A 135 1.86 -0.02 11.41
N THR A 136 2.22 0.05 10.14
CA THR A 136 3.57 0.36 9.67
C THR A 136 3.46 1.26 8.45
N ASN A 137 4.15 2.40 8.44
CA ASN A 137 4.23 3.28 7.28
C ASN A 137 5.54 3.03 6.53
N LEU A 138 5.46 2.88 5.22
CA LEU A 138 6.61 2.83 4.34
C LEU A 138 6.78 4.18 3.65
N HIS A 139 7.96 4.78 3.76
CA HIS A 139 8.27 6.10 3.23
C HIS A 139 9.30 6.04 2.09
N PRO A 140 8.94 5.48 0.93
CA PRO A 140 9.85 5.48 -0.20
C PRO A 140 10.09 6.90 -0.72
N ASN A 141 11.30 7.14 -1.20
CA ASN A 141 11.63 8.27 -2.06
C ASN A 141 11.09 8.05 -3.47
N MET A 142 11.49 8.92 -4.41
CA MET A 142 11.15 8.74 -5.82
C MET A 142 11.57 7.36 -6.32
N PHE A 143 10.67 6.68 -6.99
CA PHE A 143 10.97 5.36 -7.56
C PHE A 143 11.92 5.47 -8.76
N MET A 144 12.97 4.64 -8.77
CA MET A 144 13.93 4.56 -9.88
C MET A 144 13.24 4.27 -11.21
N GLN A 145 12.17 3.47 -11.20
CA GLN A 145 11.39 3.13 -12.40
C GLN A 145 10.72 4.34 -13.06
N ASN A 146 10.47 5.41 -12.31
CA ASN A 146 9.94 6.64 -12.87
C ASN A 146 10.92 7.30 -13.84
N LEU A 147 12.22 7.05 -13.70
CA LEU A 147 13.22 7.50 -14.67
C LEU A 147 13.00 6.89 -16.07
N LEU A 148 12.54 5.65 -16.12
CA LEU A 148 12.27 4.95 -17.37
C LEU A 148 10.94 5.36 -18.01
N THR A 149 9.93 5.72 -17.21
CA THR A 149 8.59 6.03 -17.72
C THR A 149 8.40 7.50 -18.05
N TYR A 150 8.83 8.40 -17.18
CA TYR A 150 8.64 9.84 -17.36
C TYR A 150 9.76 10.49 -18.17
N HIS A 151 10.99 10.01 -18.04
CA HIS A 151 12.16 10.66 -18.62
C HIS A 151 12.57 10.03 -19.94
N ALA A 152 12.37 8.73 -20.13
CA ALA A 152 12.68 8.07 -21.39
C ALA A 152 11.77 8.54 -22.54
N VAL A 153 10.51 8.89 -22.24
CA VAL A 153 9.54 9.35 -23.26
C VAL A 153 9.85 10.77 -23.74
N THR A 154 10.38 11.62 -22.86
CA THR A 154 10.68 13.03 -23.19
C THR A 154 12.13 13.25 -23.62
N GLY A 155 13.01 12.26 -23.44
CA GLY A 155 14.45 12.39 -23.68
C GLY A 155 15.16 13.38 -22.73
N ALA A 156 14.47 13.89 -21.72
CA ALA A 156 14.97 14.90 -20.79
C ALA A 156 14.71 14.51 -19.35
N LEU A 157 15.75 14.56 -18.52
CA LEU A 157 15.66 14.49 -17.06
C LEU A 157 15.42 15.90 -16.53
N PHE A 158 14.17 16.22 -16.22
CA PHE A 158 13.86 17.45 -15.54
C PHE A 158 14.19 17.31 -14.05
N ASN A 159 15.30 17.91 -13.63
CA ASN A 159 15.66 17.99 -12.23
C ASN A 159 15.19 19.33 -11.65
N ALA A 160 14.08 19.30 -10.92
CA ALA A 160 13.58 20.47 -10.21
C ALA A 160 14.39 20.79 -8.91
N TYR A 161 15.30 19.90 -8.54
CA TYR A 161 16.09 19.97 -7.30
C TYR A 161 17.54 20.40 -7.60
N THR A 162 17.74 21.62 -7.89
CA THR A 162 18.94 22.30 -8.39
C THR A 162 20.31 21.70 -8.05
N SER A 163 20.75 21.61 -6.79
CA SER A 163 22.12 21.19 -6.44
C SER A 163 22.20 20.13 -5.34
N LYS A 164 21.06 19.65 -4.85
CA LYS A 164 21.04 18.67 -3.77
C LYS A 164 20.88 17.25 -4.30
N PRO A 165 21.53 16.24 -3.69
CA PRO A 165 21.33 14.86 -4.09
C PRO A 165 19.87 14.46 -3.86
N LEU A 166 19.28 13.80 -4.86
CA LEU A 166 17.96 13.23 -4.81
C LEU A 166 18.07 11.72 -4.52
N GLY A 167 17.38 11.26 -3.48
CA GLY A 167 17.30 9.83 -3.18
C GLY A 167 16.32 9.14 -4.12
N TYR A 168 16.70 7.97 -4.63
CA TYR A 168 15.84 7.09 -5.40
C TYR A 168 15.67 5.76 -4.67
N THR A 169 14.48 5.19 -4.75
CA THR A 169 14.14 3.89 -4.14
C THR A 169 13.78 2.90 -5.23
N GLU A 170 14.32 1.68 -5.13
CA GLU A 170 13.96 0.58 -6.02
C GLU A 170 12.59 0.01 -5.62
N LEU A 171 11.67 -0.09 -6.58
CA LEU A 171 10.31 -0.61 -6.35
C LEU A 171 10.30 -2.03 -5.77
N GLU A 172 11.22 -2.88 -6.22
CA GLU A 172 11.29 -4.26 -5.75
C GLU A 172 11.70 -4.33 -4.28
N ASP A 173 12.56 -3.42 -3.80
CA ASP A 173 12.97 -3.41 -2.40
C ASP A 173 11.83 -2.95 -1.48
N VAL A 174 11.05 -1.95 -1.90
CA VAL A 174 9.84 -1.54 -1.19
C VAL A 174 8.83 -2.69 -1.14
N ALA A 175 8.62 -3.40 -2.25
CA ALA A 175 7.69 -4.51 -2.31
C ALA A 175 8.13 -5.70 -1.46
N LYS A 176 9.42 -6.02 -1.43
CA LYS A 176 9.98 -7.05 -0.53
C LYS A 176 9.78 -6.69 0.93
N SER A 177 10.08 -5.43 1.29
CA SER A 177 9.91 -4.93 2.66
C SER A 177 8.43 -5.00 3.08
N ALA A 178 7.51 -4.52 2.25
CA ALA A 178 6.07 -4.62 2.51
C ALA A 178 5.59 -6.06 2.71
N ALA A 179 6.03 -6.98 1.84
CA ALA A 179 5.67 -8.39 1.94
C ALA A 179 6.21 -9.04 3.22
N MET A 180 7.47 -8.74 3.59
CA MET A 180 8.07 -9.26 4.83
C MET A 180 7.35 -8.73 6.07
N ILE A 181 7.10 -7.42 6.14
CA ILE A 181 6.41 -6.76 7.24
C ILE A 181 5.01 -7.36 7.45
N LEU A 182 4.26 -7.57 6.36
CA LEU A 182 2.94 -8.22 6.41
C LEU A 182 3.01 -9.65 6.96
N MET A 183 3.99 -10.44 6.50
CA MET A 183 4.15 -11.84 6.93
C MET A 183 4.63 -11.95 8.38
N GLU A 184 5.53 -11.09 8.82
CA GLU A 184 6.07 -11.09 10.18
C GLU A 184 5.08 -10.49 11.19
N GLY A 185 4.13 -9.68 10.71
CA GLY A 185 2.99 -9.19 11.47
C GLY A 185 3.28 -8.05 12.44
N PRO A 186 2.24 -7.63 13.18
CA PRO A 186 2.30 -6.43 14.01
C PRO A 186 3.21 -6.55 15.23
N GLU A 187 3.45 -7.76 15.75
CA GLU A 187 4.32 -7.94 16.94
C GLU A 187 5.75 -7.41 16.69
N ARG A 188 6.24 -7.50 15.46
CA ARG A 188 7.58 -7.04 15.09
C ARG A 188 7.61 -5.64 14.51
N HIS A 189 6.52 -5.20 13.88
CA HIS A 189 6.53 -4.02 13.01
C HIS A 189 5.52 -2.93 13.36
N SER A 190 4.66 -3.13 14.37
CA SER A 190 3.69 -2.09 14.74
C SER A 190 4.36 -0.83 15.26
N GLY A 191 3.79 0.32 14.86
CA GLY A 191 4.23 1.65 15.29
C GLY A 191 5.57 2.08 14.68
N LYS A 192 5.90 1.61 13.48
CA LYS A 192 7.16 1.92 12.79
C LYS A 192 6.96 2.68 11.50
N ASP A 193 7.80 3.69 11.32
CA ASP A 193 8.04 4.39 10.06
C ASP A 193 9.35 3.85 9.45
N CYS A 194 9.28 3.42 8.18
CA CYS A 194 10.38 2.75 7.47
C CYS A 194 10.68 3.41 6.11
#